data_3691bd14603d38991b50a2e990e6c651
#
_entry.id   3691bd14603d38991b50a2e990e6c651
#
_cell.length_a   1.000
_cell.length_b   1.000
_cell.length_c   1.000
_cell.angle_alpha   90.00
_cell.angle_beta   90.00
_cell.angle_gamma   90.00
#
_symmetry.space_group_name_H-M   'P 1'
#
loop_
_entity.id
_entity.type
_entity.pdbx_description
1 polymer ?
#
loop_
_entity_poly.entity_id
_entity_poly.type
_entity_poly.pdbx_seq_one_letter_code
_entity_poly.pdbx_strand_id
1 'polypeptide(L)'
;MAEQVIDINELTQDQHNFNKGTAKGKKLMNKSLKELGAGRSILLDKNGNIIAGNKTQLAAIEAGITKVRVIETTGEELVAVKRTDLDLDSKKGREMALADNAASRLNLEWDEVELQSVTAELDIDVDSWLPKNDDVNISTLDISDQLEHYHQVIVVCNSEDEMKELCEQLKQEGLKCNTLTL
;
A
#
# COMPACT_ATOMS: atom_id res chain seq x y z
N MET A 1 -0.47 21.04 22.29
CA MET A 1 -0.60 19.61 21.90
C MET A 1 0.00 18.78 23.01
N ALA A 2 -0.77 17.86 23.57
CA ALA A 2 -0.22 16.88 24.49
C ALA A 2 0.53 15.82 23.68
N GLU A 3 1.69 15.44 24.14
CA GLU A 3 2.51 14.38 23.58
C GLU A 3 2.74 13.33 24.66
N GLN A 4 2.38 12.10 24.39
CA GLN A 4 2.53 10.98 25.31
C GLN A 4 3.25 9.82 24.65
N VAL A 5 4.12 9.14 25.39
CA VAL A 5 4.73 7.87 24.95
C VAL A 5 4.10 6.75 25.77
N ILE A 6 3.47 5.81 25.07
CA ILE A 6 2.79 4.65 25.65
C ILE A 6 3.38 3.35 25.11
N ASP A 7 3.03 2.22 25.74
CA ASP A 7 3.31 0.90 25.18
C ASP A 7 2.35 0.59 24.02
N ILE A 8 2.86 -0.02 22.96
CA ILE A 8 2.05 -0.36 21.78
C ILE A 8 0.89 -1.30 22.09
N ASN A 9 1.00 -2.09 23.15
CA ASN A 9 -0.04 -3.00 23.60
C ASN A 9 -1.20 -2.29 24.31
N GLU A 10 -1.05 -1.02 24.66
CA GLU A 10 -2.14 -0.19 25.20
C GLU A 10 -3.15 0.23 24.12
N LEU A 11 -2.75 0.14 22.83
CA LEU A 11 -3.65 0.44 21.73
C LEU A 11 -4.67 -0.69 21.54
N THR A 12 -5.93 -0.33 21.46
CA THR A 12 -7.04 -1.27 21.26
C THR A 12 -7.33 -1.45 19.78
N GLN A 13 -7.31 -2.70 19.30
CA GLN A 13 -7.67 -3.01 17.92
C GLN A 13 -9.17 -2.82 17.67
N ASP A 14 -9.53 -2.39 16.46
CA ASP A 14 -10.91 -2.38 16.00
C ASP A 14 -11.41 -3.81 15.83
N GLN A 15 -12.49 -4.14 16.55
CA GLN A 15 -13.15 -5.46 16.51
C GLN A 15 -13.94 -5.67 15.20
N HIS A 16 -14.33 -4.58 14.54
CA HIS A 16 -15.10 -4.56 13.29
C HIS A 16 -14.23 -4.20 12.08
N ASN A 17 -12.93 -4.51 12.15
CA ASN A 17 -11.99 -4.19 11.08
C ASN A 17 -12.28 -5.01 9.82
N PHE A 18 -12.84 -4.36 8.80
CA PHE A 18 -13.19 -4.97 7.51
C PHE A 18 -12.01 -5.16 6.55
N ASN A 19 -10.79 -4.83 6.95
CA ASN A 19 -9.58 -5.20 6.19
C ASN A 19 -8.90 -6.42 6.79
N LYS A 20 -9.04 -7.59 6.16
CA LYS A 20 -8.36 -8.84 6.56
C LYS A 20 -6.86 -8.78 6.34
N GLY A 21 -6.41 -7.99 5.35
CA GLY A 21 -5.02 -7.97 4.91
C GLY A 21 -4.59 -9.27 4.24
N THR A 22 -3.53 -9.22 3.45
CA THR A 22 -3.00 -10.40 2.75
C THR A 22 -1.76 -10.95 3.44
N ALA A 23 -1.46 -12.24 3.26
CA ALA A 23 -0.22 -12.86 3.76
C ALA A 23 1.03 -12.19 3.15
N LYS A 24 0.97 -11.79 1.87
CA LYS A 24 2.06 -11.07 1.18
C LYS A 24 2.27 -9.68 1.78
N GLY A 25 1.17 -8.93 2.00
CA GLY A 25 1.20 -7.61 2.62
C GLY A 25 1.76 -7.67 4.05
N LYS A 26 1.32 -8.64 4.87
CA LYS A 26 1.85 -8.87 6.22
C LYS A 26 3.36 -9.11 6.19
N LYS A 27 3.84 -10.00 5.31
CA LYS A 27 5.27 -10.31 5.17
C LYS A 27 6.10 -9.09 4.78
N LEU A 28 5.59 -8.30 3.84
CA LEU A 28 6.27 -7.08 3.37
C LEU A 28 6.32 -6.01 4.47
N MET A 29 5.22 -5.80 5.19
CA MET A 29 5.15 -4.85 6.30
C MET A 29 6.12 -5.23 7.43
N ASN A 30 6.16 -6.50 7.81
CA ASN A 30 7.11 -7.00 8.81
C ASN A 30 8.57 -6.80 8.36
N LYS A 31 8.87 -7.07 7.10
CA LYS A 31 10.20 -6.82 6.53
C LYS A 31 10.56 -5.34 6.61
N SER A 32 9.66 -4.47 6.15
CA SER A 32 9.86 -3.02 6.16
C SER A 32 10.13 -2.49 7.57
N LEU A 33 9.32 -2.89 8.55
CA LEU A 33 9.49 -2.45 9.94
C LEU A 33 10.80 -2.94 10.57
N LYS A 34 11.22 -4.18 10.27
CA LYS A 34 12.49 -4.73 10.78
C LYS A 34 13.72 -4.08 10.16
N GLU A 35 13.72 -3.85 8.86
CA GLU A 35 14.90 -3.38 8.12
C GLU A 35 14.99 -1.86 8.06
N LEU A 36 13.84 -1.19 7.94
CA LEU A 36 13.76 0.25 7.69
C LEU A 36 13.20 1.04 8.89
N GLY A 37 12.57 0.36 9.84
CA GLY A 37 11.91 0.97 11.00
C GLY A 37 10.53 1.54 10.68
N ALA A 38 9.89 2.19 11.66
CA ALA A 38 8.56 2.76 11.52
C ALA A 38 8.56 3.98 10.58
N GLY A 39 7.80 3.91 9.50
CA GLY A 39 7.60 5.00 8.55
C GLY A 39 6.17 5.52 8.52
N ARG A 40 5.21 4.73 9.01
CA ARG A 40 3.78 5.04 9.03
C ARG A 40 3.28 5.37 10.41
N SER A 41 2.21 6.17 10.48
CA SER A 41 1.43 6.41 11.70
C SER A 41 0.26 5.44 11.80
N ILE A 42 -0.30 5.34 13.01
CA ILE A 42 -1.57 4.71 13.33
C ILE A 42 -2.55 5.84 13.64
N LEU A 43 -3.79 5.75 13.15
CA LEU A 43 -4.84 6.69 13.49
C LEU A 43 -5.70 6.10 14.60
N LEU A 44 -5.89 6.88 15.66
CA LEU A 44 -6.68 6.50 16.83
C LEU A 44 -7.93 7.37 16.94
N ASP A 45 -8.98 6.82 17.56
CA ASP A 45 -10.10 7.59 18.04
C ASP A 45 -9.75 8.29 19.37
N LYS A 46 -10.68 9.09 19.90
CA LYS A 46 -10.53 9.80 21.20
C LYS A 46 -10.38 8.88 22.42
N ASN A 47 -10.68 7.58 22.28
CA ASN A 47 -10.61 6.58 23.35
C ASN A 47 -9.37 5.67 23.23
N GLY A 48 -8.53 5.88 22.20
CA GLY A 48 -7.34 5.06 21.94
C GLY A 48 -7.61 3.80 21.10
N ASN A 49 -8.80 3.67 20.51
CA ASN A 49 -9.10 2.59 19.58
C ASN A 49 -8.50 2.90 18.20
N ILE A 50 -7.99 1.87 17.54
CA ILE A 50 -7.35 2.02 16.22
C ILE A 50 -8.43 2.15 15.13
N ILE A 51 -8.53 3.33 14.52
CA ILE A 51 -9.34 3.57 13.32
C ILE A 51 -8.63 2.99 12.09
N ALA A 52 -7.32 3.30 11.94
CA ALA A 52 -6.52 2.78 10.84
C ALA A 52 -5.12 2.39 11.33
N GLY A 53 -4.65 1.20 10.93
CA GLY A 53 -3.33 0.71 11.29
C GLY A 53 -3.31 -0.56 12.17
N ASN A 54 -4.41 -1.32 12.28
CA ASN A 54 -4.46 -2.59 13.02
C ASN A 54 -3.33 -3.54 12.60
N LYS A 55 -3.09 -3.68 11.29
CA LYS A 55 -2.00 -4.51 10.76
C LYS A 55 -0.62 -3.93 11.04
N THR A 56 -0.51 -2.60 11.08
CA THR A 56 0.73 -1.90 11.42
C THR A 56 1.10 -2.15 12.88
N GLN A 57 0.14 -2.11 13.81
CA GLN A 57 0.36 -2.45 15.23
C GLN A 57 0.90 -3.86 15.37
N LEU A 58 0.23 -4.86 14.78
CA LEU A 58 0.65 -6.27 14.86
C LEU A 58 2.06 -6.48 14.29
N ALA A 59 2.34 -5.90 13.13
CA ALA A 59 3.64 -6.00 12.50
C ALA A 59 4.75 -5.28 13.29
N ALA A 60 4.42 -4.15 13.93
CA ALA A 60 5.34 -3.42 14.79
C ALA A 60 5.71 -4.22 16.05
N ILE A 61 4.73 -4.88 16.68
CA ILE A 61 4.98 -5.80 17.81
C ILE A 61 5.89 -6.95 17.36
N GLU A 62 5.61 -7.59 16.22
CA GLU A 62 6.44 -8.67 15.66
C GLU A 62 7.86 -8.19 15.28
N ALA A 63 8.02 -6.90 14.96
CA ALA A 63 9.32 -6.28 14.69
C ALA A 63 10.06 -5.82 15.96
N GLY A 64 9.45 -5.95 17.15
CA GLY A 64 10.05 -5.55 18.44
C GLY A 64 9.90 -4.06 18.76
N ILE A 65 9.01 -3.33 18.07
CA ILE A 65 8.68 -1.94 18.39
C ILE A 65 7.64 -1.94 19.50
N THR A 66 8.01 -1.41 20.66
CA THR A 66 7.16 -1.43 21.86
C THR A 66 6.59 -0.07 22.24
N LYS A 67 7.18 1.03 21.70
CA LYS A 67 6.81 2.40 22.08
C LYS A 67 6.04 3.09 20.98
N VAL A 68 4.96 3.74 21.34
CA VAL A 68 4.14 4.60 20.47
C VAL A 68 4.11 6.00 21.03
N ARG A 69 4.39 6.98 20.17
CA ARG A 69 4.24 8.40 20.47
C ARG A 69 2.86 8.84 19.99
N VAL A 70 1.99 9.19 20.93
CA VAL A 70 0.65 9.69 20.64
C VAL A 70 0.69 11.21 20.56
N ILE A 71 0.12 11.76 19.49
CA ILE A 71 -0.05 13.19 19.25
C ILE A 71 -1.54 13.45 19.12
N GLU A 72 -2.12 14.27 20.01
CA GLU A 72 -3.52 14.63 19.94
C GLU A 72 -3.72 15.78 18.95
N THR A 73 -4.71 15.64 18.07
CA THR A 73 -5.08 16.66 17.06
C THR A 73 -6.60 16.66 16.85
N THR A 74 -7.13 17.76 16.35
CA THR A 74 -8.55 17.93 15.99
C THR A 74 -8.87 17.51 14.56
N GLY A 75 -7.85 17.15 13.77
CA GLY A 75 -7.98 16.84 12.35
C GLY A 75 -7.89 18.08 11.43
N GLU A 76 -7.63 19.26 11.99
CA GLU A 76 -7.46 20.50 11.22
C GLU A 76 -6.03 20.70 10.70
N GLU A 77 -5.11 19.83 11.11
CA GLU A 77 -3.70 19.87 10.72
C GLU A 77 -3.21 18.48 10.29
N LEU A 78 -2.26 18.45 9.36
CA LEU A 78 -1.58 17.23 8.96
C LEU A 78 -0.38 16.99 9.88
N VAL A 79 -0.30 15.81 10.50
CA VAL A 79 0.86 15.39 11.27
C VAL A 79 1.89 14.74 10.35
N ALA A 80 3.04 15.37 10.21
CA ALA A 80 4.16 14.84 9.43
C ALA A 80 5.21 14.19 10.34
N VAL A 81 5.54 12.91 10.07
CA VAL A 81 6.63 12.20 10.73
C VAL A 81 7.94 12.48 10.00
N LYS A 82 8.85 13.22 10.63
CA LYS A 82 10.19 13.47 10.08
C LYS A 82 11.20 12.46 10.61
N ARG A 83 11.70 11.58 9.75
CA ARG A 83 12.77 10.63 10.05
C ARG A 83 14.13 11.32 9.86
N THR A 84 14.84 11.54 10.96
CA THR A 84 16.16 12.21 10.94
C THR A 84 17.32 11.31 10.51
N ASP A 85 17.06 10.01 10.41
CA ASP A 85 18.01 8.96 10.02
C ASP A 85 17.87 8.52 8.57
N LEU A 86 16.94 9.12 7.80
CA LEU A 86 16.70 8.81 6.40
C LEU A 86 16.93 10.04 5.52
N ASP A 87 17.61 9.80 4.40
CA ASP A 87 17.72 10.72 3.28
C ASP A 87 17.00 10.10 2.09
N LEU A 88 16.10 10.83 1.45
CA LEU A 88 15.32 10.35 0.32
C LEU A 88 16.19 9.89 -0.86
N ASP A 89 17.34 10.54 -1.08
CA ASP A 89 18.26 10.21 -2.17
C ASP A 89 19.19 9.03 -1.85
N SER A 90 19.18 8.57 -0.59
CA SER A 90 19.88 7.34 -0.21
C SER A 90 19.12 6.09 -0.66
N LYS A 91 19.86 4.97 -0.82
CA LYS A 91 19.26 3.66 -1.07
C LYS A 91 18.17 3.33 -0.05
N LYS A 92 18.44 3.52 1.25
CA LYS A 92 17.51 3.22 2.33
C LYS A 92 16.26 4.10 2.28
N GLY A 93 16.38 5.38 1.92
CA GLY A 93 15.24 6.28 1.72
C GLY A 93 14.36 5.85 0.55
N ARG A 94 14.95 5.46 -0.57
CA ARG A 94 14.20 4.94 -1.74
C ARG A 94 13.56 3.59 -1.46
N GLU A 95 14.24 2.70 -0.72
CA GLU A 95 13.66 1.43 -0.27
C GLU A 95 12.45 1.67 0.67
N MET A 96 12.51 2.66 1.57
CA MET A 96 11.38 3.03 2.42
C MET A 96 10.18 3.50 1.57
N ALA A 97 10.40 4.39 0.62
CA ALA A 97 9.33 4.88 -0.27
C ALA A 97 8.68 3.74 -1.07
N LEU A 98 9.50 2.83 -1.62
CA LEU A 98 9.01 1.66 -2.34
C LEU A 98 8.22 0.72 -1.42
N ALA A 99 8.75 0.43 -0.22
CA ALA A 99 8.12 -0.48 0.73
C ALA A 99 6.76 0.08 1.22
N ASP A 100 6.68 1.39 1.44
CA ASP A 100 5.44 2.05 1.86
C ASP A 100 4.34 1.93 0.79
N ASN A 101 4.65 2.25 -0.45
CA ASN A 101 3.72 2.12 -1.57
C ASN A 101 3.30 0.65 -1.82
N ALA A 102 4.26 -0.27 -1.82
CA ALA A 102 3.99 -1.68 -2.03
C ALA A 102 3.16 -2.30 -0.89
N ALA A 103 3.43 -1.94 0.37
CA ALA A 103 2.65 -2.41 1.50
C ALA A 103 1.21 -1.90 1.45
N SER A 104 0.97 -0.66 1.04
CA SER A 104 -0.38 -0.11 0.86
C SER A 104 -1.18 -0.93 -0.15
N ARG A 105 -0.56 -1.22 -1.30
CA ARG A 105 -1.22 -1.93 -2.41
C ARG A 105 -1.50 -3.40 -2.09
N LEU A 106 -0.57 -4.08 -1.41
CA LEU A 106 -0.66 -5.53 -1.18
C LEU A 106 -1.42 -5.90 0.10
N ASN A 107 -1.70 -4.97 0.99
CA ASN A 107 -2.25 -5.26 2.31
C ASN A 107 -3.76 -4.98 2.42
N LEU A 108 -4.46 -4.90 1.31
CA LEU A 108 -5.90 -4.67 1.26
C LEU A 108 -6.61 -5.92 0.76
N GLU A 109 -7.45 -6.49 1.62
CA GLU A 109 -8.41 -7.55 1.33
C GLU A 109 -9.66 -7.27 2.16
N TRP A 110 -10.77 -6.96 1.48
CA TRP A 110 -12.01 -6.60 2.14
C TRP A 110 -12.71 -7.82 2.77
N ASP A 111 -13.19 -7.65 3.99
CA ASP A 111 -14.25 -8.46 4.55
C ASP A 111 -15.59 -7.86 4.09
N GLU A 112 -16.13 -8.37 2.99
CA GLU A 112 -17.35 -7.81 2.39
C GLU A 112 -18.56 -7.88 3.33
N VAL A 113 -18.65 -8.93 4.16
CA VAL A 113 -19.73 -9.11 5.12
C VAL A 113 -19.65 -8.05 6.22
N GLU A 114 -18.45 -7.89 6.80
CA GLU A 114 -18.24 -6.88 7.84
C GLU A 114 -18.38 -5.47 7.29
N LEU A 115 -17.85 -5.20 6.08
CA LEU A 115 -17.99 -3.91 5.41
C LEU A 115 -19.48 -3.56 5.21
N GLN A 116 -20.28 -4.48 4.68
CA GLN A 116 -21.73 -4.26 4.47
C GLN A 116 -22.47 -4.06 5.79
N SER A 117 -22.15 -4.84 6.82
CA SER A 117 -22.78 -4.73 8.14
C SER A 117 -22.56 -3.36 8.75
N VAL A 118 -21.29 -2.92 8.85
CA VAL A 118 -20.92 -1.65 9.48
C VAL A 118 -21.46 -0.45 8.69
N THR A 119 -21.37 -0.50 7.36
CA THR A 119 -21.80 0.62 6.52
C THR A 119 -23.33 0.76 6.48
N ALA A 120 -24.08 -0.35 6.55
CA ALA A 120 -25.54 -0.32 6.65
C ALA A 120 -26.00 0.17 8.03
N GLU A 121 -25.34 -0.23 9.11
CA GLU A 121 -25.69 0.20 10.49
C GLU A 121 -25.46 1.71 10.68
N LEU A 122 -24.41 2.25 10.11
CA LEU A 122 -23.98 3.65 10.28
C LEU A 122 -24.41 4.57 9.13
N ASP A 123 -25.19 4.08 8.17
CA ASP A 123 -25.64 4.82 6.97
C ASP A 123 -24.48 5.48 6.19
N ILE A 124 -23.41 4.71 5.99
CA ILE A 124 -22.23 5.17 5.25
C ILE A 124 -22.43 4.91 3.75
N ASP A 125 -22.33 5.96 2.94
CA ASP A 125 -22.31 5.85 1.47
C ASP A 125 -20.96 5.30 1.00
N VAL A 126 -20.91 3.97 0.79
CA VAL A 126 -19.70 3.25 0.36
C VAL A 126 -19.22 3.70 -1.02
N ASP A 127 -20.15 4.01 -1.92
CA ASP A 127 -19.84 4.40 -3.30
C ASP A 127 -19.09 5.73 -3.39
N SER A 128 -19.22 6.58 -2.38
CA SER A 128 -18.46 7.83 -2.31
C SER A 128 -16.99 7.65 -1.90
N TRP A 129 -16.64 6.49 -1.33
CA TRP A 129 -15.30 6.21 -0.80
C TRP A 129 -14.53 5.13 -1.57
N LEU A 130 -15.25 4.18 -2.17
CA LEU A 130 -14.64 3.11 -2.95
C LEU A 130 -14.85 3.39 -4.45
N PRO A 131 -13.76 3.44 -5.25
CA PRO A 131 -13.89 3.60 -6.69
C PRO A 131 -14.68 2.41 -7.26
N LYS A 132 -15.62 2.68 -8.14
CA LYS A 132 -16.31 1.64 -8.92
C LYS A 132 -15.25 0.94 -9.78
N ASN A 133 -15.38 -0.38 -9.94
CA ASN A 133 -14.40 -1.23 -10.63
C ASN A 133 -14.01 -0.78 -12.05
N ASP A 134 -14.75 0.14 -12.66
CA ASP A 134 -14.49 0.70 -13.98
C ASP A 134 -13.36 1.77 -13.98
N ASP A 135 -13.00 2.34 -12.83
CA ASP A 135 -11.99 3.39 -12.69
C ASP A 135 -10.60 2.85 -12.29
N VAL A 136 -10.50 1.57 -11.93
CA VAL A 136 -9.21 0.94 -11.62
C VAL A 136 -8.58 0.39 -12.90
N ASN A 137 -8.30 1.26 -13.84
CA ASN A 137 -7.37 0.94 -14.91
C ASN A 137 -5.96 0.94 -14.32
N ILE A 138 -5.50 -0.25 -13.89
CA ILE A 138 -4.19 -0.48 -13.27
C ILE A 138 -3.01 -0.21 -14.24
N SER A 139 -3.28 0.35 -15.40
CA SER A 139 -2.29 0.56 -16.45
C SER A 139 -1.59 1.93 -16.43
N THR A 140 -1.88 2.81 -15.47
CA THR A 140 -1.17 4.09 -15.43
C THR A 140 -0.67 4.42 -14.02
N LEU A 141 0.48 3.85 -13.64
CA LEU A 141 1.47 4.69 -12.98
C LEU A 141 1.75 5.79 -13.98
N ASP A 142 1.25 6.98 -13.71
CA ASP A 142 1.61 8.16 -14.49
C ASP A 142 3.08 8.50 -14.18
N ILE A 143 3.96 7.89 -14.97
CA ILE A 143 5.40 8.22 -15.03
C ILE A 143 5.66 9.07 -16.28
N SER A 144 4.63 9.79 -16.76
CA SER A 144 4.67 10.52 -18.02
C SER A 144 5.73 11.61 -18.08
N ASP A 145 6.19 12.12 -16.94
CA ASP A 145 7.16 13.23 -16.91
C ASP A 145 8.64 12.79 -17.00
N GLN A 146 8.93 11.48 -17.03
CA GLN A 146 10.32 10.97 -17.04
C GLN A 146 10.62 9.89 -18.10
N LEU A 147 9.65 9.51 -18.93
CA LEU A 147 9.91 8.58 -20.02
C LEU A 147 10.05 9.34 -21.34
N GLU A 148 11.20 9.17 -21.97
CA GLU A 148 11.32 9.35 -23.42
C GLU A 148 10.12 8.61 -24.05
N HIS A 149 9.43 9.25 -24.99
CA HIS A 149 8.19 8.75 -25.61
C HIS A 149 8.40 7.37 -26.24
N TYR A 150 8.09 6.30 -25.51
CA TYR A 150 8.02 4.97 -26.07
C TYR A 150 6.59 4.69 -26.53
N HIS A 151 6.43 4.45 -27.81
CA HIS A 151 5.18 3.92 -28.35
C HIS A 151 5.23 2.40 -28.29
N GLN A 152 4.26 1.77 -27.65
CA GLN A 152 4.20 0.33 -27.46
C GLN A 152 2.95 -0.24 -28.13
N VAL A 153 3.12 -1.32 -28.90
CA VAL A 153 2.00 -2.07 -29.49
C VAL A 153 1.97 -3.43 -28.80
N ILE A 154 0.80 -3.81 -28.29
CA ILE A 154 0.57 -5.14 -27.70
C ILE A 154 -0.16 -5.98 -28.71
N VAL A 155 0.43 -7.09 -29.10
CA VAL A 155 -0.18 -8.09 -29.98
C VAL A 155 -0.50 -9.33 -29.15
N VAL A 156 -1.76 -9.79 -29.21
CA VAL A 156 -2.20 -11.03 -28.58
C VAL A 156 -2.13 -12.14 -29.60
N CYS A 157 -1.27 -13.14 -29.35
CA CYS A 157 -1.10 -14.30 -30.21
C CYS A 157 -1.93 -15.49 -29.67
N ASN A 158 -2.44 -16.34 -30.56
CA ASN A 158 -3.26 -17.50 -30.19
C ASN A 158 -2.42 -18.73 -29.80
N SER A 159 -1.13 -18.72 -30.10
CA SER A 159 -0.18 -19.81 -29.78
C SER A 159 1.22 -19.29 -29.50
N GLU A 160 2.01 -20.09 -28.80
CA GLU A 160 3.42 -19.78 -28.52
C GLU A 160 4.27 -19.76 -29.81
N ASP A 161 3.94 -20.59 -30.80
CA ASP A 161 4.64 -20.64 -32.08
C ASP A 161 4.38 -19.37 -32.90
N GLU A 162 3.13 -18.91 -32.97
CA GLU A 162 2.75 -17.64 -33.62
C GLU A 162 3.47 -16.46 -32.97
N MET A 163 3.57 -16.46 -31.64
CA MET A 163 4.27 -15.41 -30.88
C MET A 163 5.77 -15.40 -31.23
N LYS A 164 6.42 -16.58 -31.31
CA LYS A 164 7.85 -16.68 -31.63
C LYS A 164 8.13 -16.18 -33.04
N GLU A 165 7.32 -16.62 -34.00
CA GLU A 165 7.48 -16.25 -35.42
C GLU A 165 7.31 -14.75 -35.62
N LEU A 166 6.28 -14.16 -35.02
CA LEU A 166 6.04 -12.69 -35.05
C LEU A 166 7.19 -11.92 -34.37
N CYS A 167 7.69 -12.42 -33.24
CA CYS A 167 8.79 -11.78 -32.53
C CYS A 167 10.10 -11.80 -33.33
N GLU A 168 10.37 -12.87 -34.11
CA GLU A 168 11.51 -12.93 -35.01
C GLU A 168 11.39 -11.99 -36.19
N GLN A 169 10.19 -11.86 -36.78
CA GLN A 169 9.93 -10.93 -37.87
C GLN A 169 10.14 -9.46 -37.41
N LEU A 170 9.57 -9.08 -36.26
CA LEU A 170 9.72 -7.73 -35.72
C LEU A 170 11.17 -7.38 -35.36
N LYS A 171 11.93 -8.36 -34.86
CA LYS A 171 13.36 -8.19 -34.59
C LYS A 171 14.19 -7.98 -35.87
N GLN A 172 13.83 -8.65 -36.98
CA GLN A 172 14.49 -8.44 -38.28
C GLN A 172 14.22 -7.03 -38.83
N GLU A 173 13.07 -6.43 -38.48
CA GLU A 173 12.72 -5.05 -38.82
C GLU A 173 13.34 -4.00 -37.85
N GLY A 174 14.15 -4.45 -36.86
CA GLY A 174 14.84 -3.56 -35.92
C GLY A 174 14.00 -3.14 -34.71
N LEU A 175 12.84 -3.76 -34.48
CA LEU A 175 11.98 -3.48 -33.33
C LEU A 175 12.38 -4.31 -32.10
N LYS A 176 12.22 -3.73 -30.92
CA LYS A 176 12.41 -4.46 -29.66
C LYS A 176 11.13 -5.22 -29.33
N CYS A 177 11.26 -6.54 -29.14
CA CYS A 177 10.17 -7.42 -28.83
C CYS A 177 10.35 -8.02 -27.42
N ASN A 178 9.36 -7.83 -26.55
CA ASN A 178 9.28 -8.47 -25.24
C ASN A 178 8.06 -9.39 -25.23
N THR A 179 8.24 -10.64 -24.81
CA THR A 179 7.16 -11.62 -24.74
C THR A 179 6.70 -11.80 -23.29
N LEU A 180 5.40 -11.90 -23.09
CA LEU A 180 4.76 -12.16 -21.81
C LEU A 180 3.82 -13.36 -21.97
N THR A 181 4.02 -14.41 -21.20
CA THR A 181 3.09 -15.54 -21.12
C THR A 181 2.23 -15.36 -19.89
N LEU A 182 0.90 -15.36 -20.07
CA LEU A 182 -0.09 -15.23 -19.00
C LEU A 182 -0.50 -16.60 -18.49
#